data_b49083d4ffa31ed64809fe15e50ad459
#
_entry.id   b49083d4ffa31ed64809fe15e50ad459
#
_cell.length_a   1.000
_cell.length_b   1.000
_cell.length_c   1.000
_cell.angle_alpha   90.00
_cell.angle_beta   90.00
_cell.angle_gamma   90.00
#
_symmetry.space_group_name_H-M   'P 1'
#
loop_
_entity.id
_entity.type
_entity.pdbx_description
1 polymer ?
#
loop_
_entity_poly.entity_id
_entity_poly.type
_entity_poly.pdbx_seq_one_letter_code
_entity_poly.pdbx_strand_id
1 'polypeptide(L)'
;MHITKSHAVCAAALAMIAAGAVFSVFGADKAKTVQLFAMDCVCTVSVSPQTLISECSEQIRELDGLLSAYDKGSDISRINNSDMSVKVSESTERLIKRAVSLNKRYPQTDCTSGRLIDLWNVTGDDPKIPDTEEIEAALKTIGSENMIISDGGIKLENGAKLNFGSCAKGFALDEVRMLLDNKNAEYAVVSFGSSSLLYGRKPDGTNFSTDIETPDGSGAAALSFETGQCFISTSGGYERFFTRNGKNYSHIFDLKTGYPAESDIASVTVITENDGMLSDFLSTCIYICLLYTSPSP
;
A
#
# COMPACT_ATOMS: atom_id res chain seq x y z
N MET A 1 -29.41 -25.42 -9.10
CA MET A 1 -29.49 -23.97 -9.27
C MET A 1 -28.10 -23.43 -8.94
N HIS A 2 -27.27 -23.25 -9.99
CA HIS A 2 -25.89 -22.80 -9.83
C HIS A 2 -25.86 -21.28 -9.62
N ILE A 3 -25.53 -20.83 -8.42
CA ILE A 3 -25.22 -19.43 -8.14
C ILE A 3 -23.77 -19.23 -8.56
N THR A 4 -23.56 -18.46 -9.61
CA THR A 4 -22.25 -18.18 -10.19
C THR A 4 -21.38 -17.34 -9.24
N LYS A 5 -20.11 -17.67 -9.14
CA LYS A 5 -19.07 -17.08 -8.29
C LYS A 5 -18.94 -15.55 -8.37
N SER A 6 -19.58 -14.90 -9.33
CA SER A 6 -19.55 -13.45 -9.55
C SER A 6 -20.27 -12.63 -8.47
N HIS A 7 -21.24 -13.20 -7.74
CA HIS A 7 -22.00 -12.46 -6.72
C HIS A 7 -21.37 -12.48 -5.33
N ALA A 8 -20.48 -13.42 -5.06
CA ALA A 8 -19.73 -13.48 -3.79
C ALA A 8 -18.64 -12.41 -3.72
N VAL A 9 -18.02 -12.06 -4.84
CA VAL A 9 -17.00 -11.02 -4.93
C VAL A 9 -17.60 -9.62 -4.69
N CYS A 10 -18.82 -9.37 -5.19
CA CYS A 10 -19.51 -8.08 -4.94
C CYS A 10 -19.97 -7.91 -3.50
N ALA A 11 -20.32 -8.99 -2.78
CA ALA A 11 -20.72 -8.90 -1.37
C ALA A 11 -19.54 -8.68 -0.43
N ALA A 12 -18.36 -9.22 -0.74
CA ALA A 12 -17.12 -8.96 -0.01
C ALA A 12 -16.60 -7.54 -0.24
N ALA A 13 -16.77 -6.98 -1.44
CA ALA A 13 -16.39 -5.59 -1.76
C ALA A 13 -17.22 -4.55 -0.98
N LEU A 14 -18.47 -4.86 -0.63
CA LEU A 14 -19.32 -3.96 0.15
C LEU A 14 -18.99 -3.97 1.67
N ALA A 15 -18.34 -5.00 2.17
CA ALA A 15 -17.96 -5.11 3.59
C ALA A 15 -16.57 -4.50 3.90
N MET A 16 -15.75 -4.19 2.89
CA MET A 16 -14.43 -3.56 3.04
C MET A 16 -14.44 -2.03 2.96
N ILE A 17 -15.61 -1.38 3.04
CA ILE A 17 -15.73 0.10 3.00
C ILE A 17 -15.34 0.76 4.34
N ALA A 18 -14.94 0.01 5.36
CA ALA A 18 -14.90 0.50 6.74
C ALA A 18 -13.50 0.64 7.35
N ALA A 19 -12.46 1.00 6.61
CA ALA A 19 -11.19 1.39 7.25
C ALA A 19 -10.33 2.24 6.31
N GLY A 20 -10.88 3.33 5.82
CA GLY A 20 -10.13 4.34 5.07
C GLY A 20 -10.44 5.71 5.65
N ALA A 21 -9.47 6.61 5.67
CA ALA A 21 -9.73 7.99 6.02
C ALA A 21 -10.88 8.54 5.15
N VAL A 22 -12.07 8.74 5.74
CA VAL A 22 -13.18 9.38 5.06
C VAL A 22 -12.88 10.87 5.01
N PHE A 23 -12.46 11.33 3.85
CA PHE A 23 -12.33 12.77 3.61
C PHE A 23 -13.71 13.39 3.44
N SER A 24 -14.23 14.05 4.46
CA SER A 24 -15.39 14.92 4.33
C SER A 24 -14.97 16.22 3.67
N VAL A 25 -15.05 16.29 2.33
CA VAL A 25 -14.88 17.53 1.57
C VAL A 25 -16.21 18.30 1.64
N PHE A 26 -16.39 19.13 2.65
CA PHE A 26 -17.47 20.11 2.70
C PHE A 26 -16.96 21.45 2.17
N GLY A 27 -17.47 21.90 1.01
CA GLY A 27 -17.20 23.24 0.49
C GLY A 27 -17.59 23.41 -0.98
N ALA A 28 -18.37 24.43 -1.28
CA ALA A 28 -19.01 24.79 -2.52
C ALA A 28 -18.08 24.73 -3.76
N ASP A 29 -18.32 23.93 -4.57
CA ASP A 29 -18.28 23.62 -5.99
C ASP A 29 -18.09 22.11 -6.09
N LYS A 30 -19.06 21.44 -6.71
CA LYS A 30 -19.11 19.97 -6.74
C LYS A 30 -17.95 19.44 -7.57
N ALA A 31 -16.76 19.38 -6.97
CA ALA A 31 -15.65 18.64 -7.56
C ALA A 31 -16.15 17.20 -7.80
N LYS A 32 -16.17 16.79 -9.05
CA LYS A 32 -16.61 15.44 -9.41
C LYS A 32 -15.59 14.46 -8.83
N THR A 33 -16.07 13.58 -7.95
CA THR A 33 -15.27 12.49 -7.42
C THR A 33 -15.58 11.22 -8.19
N VAL A 34 -14.56 10.51 -8.63
CA VAL A 34 -14.66 9.20 -9.27
C VAL A 34 -14.07 8.15 -8.34
N GLN A 35 -14.73 7.00 -8.28
CA GLN A 35 -14.24 5.83 -7.58
C GLN A 35 -13.83 4.75 -8.58
N LEU A 36 -12.73 4.06 -8.30
CA LEU A 36 -12.28 2.89 -9.05
C LEU A 36 -11.68 1.88 -8.07
N PHE A 37 -11.67 0.61 -8.46
CA PHE A 37 -10.97 -0.42 -7.70
C PHE A 37 -9.59 -0.64 -8.32
N ALA A 38 -8.54 -0.44 -7.54
CA ALA A 38 -7.15 -0.68 -7.92
C ALA A 38 -6.30 -0.89 -6.66
N MET A 39 -5.17 -1.57 -6.77
CA MET A 39 -4.22 -1.83 -5.68
C MET A 39 -4.90 -2.45 -4.43
N ASP A 40 -5.83 -3.38 -4.68
CA ASP A 40 -6.63 -4.08 -3.67
C ASP A 40 -7.46 -3.17 -2.76
N CYS A 41 -7.83 -1.98 -3.21
CA CYS A 41 -8.68 -1.05 -2.46
C CYS A 41 -9.60 -0.22 -3.36
N VAL A 42 -10.57 0.44 -2.73
CA VAL A 42 -11.36 1.47 -3.41
C VAL A 42 -10.54 2.76 -3.43
N CYS A 43 -10.20 3.20 -4.63
CA CYS A 43 -9.51 4.45 -4.87
C CYS A 43 -10.51 5.56 -5.14
N THR A 44 -10.27 6.76 -4.64
CA THR A 44 -11.05 7.95 -4.96
C THR A 44 -10.16 9.00 -5.62
N VAL A 45 -10.68 9.65 -6.68
CA VAL A 45 -9.99 10.71 -7.41
C VAL A 45 -10.91 11.91 -7.54
N SER A 46 -10.48 13.03 -7.00
CA SER A 46 -11.08 14.35 -7.19
C SER A 46 -9.98 15.31 -7.64
N VAL A 47 -10.16 15.99 -8.77
CA VAL A 47 -9.12 16.84 -9.36
C VAL A 47 -9.73 18.03 -10.09
N SER A 48 -9.01 19.16 -10.09
CA SER A 48 -9.29 20.35 -10.89
C SER A 48 -8.08 20.68 -11.79
N PRO A 49 -8.29 20.86 -13.11
CA PRO A 49 -9.58 20.76 -13.82
C PRO A 49 -10.08 19.31 -13.93
N GLN A 50 -11.39 19.13 -13.94
CA GLN A 50 -12.04 17.80 -13.98
C GLN A 50 -11.68 16.95 -15.22
N THR A 51 -11.16 17.56 -16.26
CA THR A 51 -10.67 16.87 -17.46
C THR A 51 -9.54 15.90 -17.16
N LEU A 52 -8.80 16.09 -16.05
CA LEU A 52 -7.70 15.23 -15.64
C LEU A 52 -8.15 13.95 -14.91
N ILE A 53 -9.42 13.82 -14.55
CA ILE A 53 -9.95 12.63 -13.84
C ILE A 53 -9.67 11.34 -14.64
N SER A 54 -9.85 11.38 -15.97
CA SER A 54 -9.61 10.20 -16.82
C SER A 54 -8.13 9.82 -16.82
N GLU A 55 -7.24 10.79 -17.02
CA GLU A 55 -5.80 10.56 -17.06
C GLU A 55 -5.27 10.02 -15.73
N CYS A 56 -5.70 10.61 -14.59
CA CYS A 56 -5.35 10.09 -13.27
C CYS A 56 -5.84 8.65 -13.07
N SER A 57 -7.09 8.37 -13.47
CA SER A 57 -7.69 7.04 -13.33
C SER A 57 -7.01 6.00 -14.23
N GLU A 58 -6.59 6.38 -15.42
CA GLU A 58 -5.85 5.51 -16.35
C GLU A 58 -4.46 5.20 -15.82
N GLN A 59 -3.74 6.20 -15.32
CA GLN A 59 -2.44 5.98 -14.69
C GLN A 59 -2.51 5.07 -13.47
N ILE A 60 -3.53 5.23 -12.62
CA ILE A 60 -3.75 4.35 -11.46
C ILE A 60 -3.97 2.89 -11.92
N ARG A 61 -4.79 2.66 -12.96
CA ARG A 61 -5.01 1.31 -13.49
C ARG A 61 -3.77 0.72 -14.15
N GLU A 62 -2.99 1.54 -14.85
CA GLU A 62 -1.73 1.11 -15.45
C GLU A 62 -0.76 0.63 -14.36
N LEU A 63 -0.58 1.43 -13.30
CA LEU A 63 0.28 1.06 -12.17
C LEU A 63 -0.22 -0.21 -11.45
N ASP A 64 -1.52 -0.34 -11.23
CA ASP A 64 -2.12 -1.56 -10.66
C ASP A 64 -1.77 -2.79 -11.51
N GLY A 65 -1.95 -2.70 -12.83
CA GLY A 65 -1.61 -3.77 -13.77
C GLY A 65 -0.11 -4.11 -13.84
N LEU A 66 0.79 -3.14 -13.58
CA LEU A 66 2.23 -3.36 -13.58
C LEU A 66 2.76 -3.91 -12.25
N LEU A 67 2.20 -3.48 -11.12
CA LEU A 67 2.79 -3.66 -9.79
C LEU A 67 2.16 -4.79 -8.97
N SER A 68 1.10 -5.44 -9.44
CA SER A 68 0.48 -6.57 -8.77
C SER A 68 1.43 -7.77 -8.67
N ALA A 69 1.59 -8.34 -7.47
CA ALA A 69 2.34 -9.59 -7.30
C ALA A 69 1.57 -10.83 -7.83
N TYR A 70 0.26 -10.70 -8.05
CA TYR A 70 -0.66 -11.82 -8.33
C TYR A 70 -1.22 -11.82 -9.75
N ASP A 71 -1.27 -10.68 -10.43
CA ASP A 71 -1.67 -10.62 -11.85
C ASP A 71 -0.54 -11.16 -12.73
N LYS A 72 -0.80 -12.25 -13.44
CA LYS A 72 0.20 -12.93 -14.30
C LYS A 72 0.78 -12.04 -15.40
N GLY A 73 0.08 -10.98 -15.79
CA GLY A 73 0.52 -10.01 -16.80
C GLY A 73 1.45 -8.94 -16.28
N SER A 74 1.46 -8.71 -14.97
CA SER A 74 2.22 -7.65 -14.34
C SER A 74 3.73 -7.87 -14.39
N ASP A 75 4.50 -6.79 -14.32
CA ASP A 75 5.96 -6.84 -14.25
C ASP A 75 6.43 -7.60 -13.00
N ILE A 76 5.82 -7.34 -11.85
CA ILE A 76 6.20 -7.98 -10.58
C ILE A 76 5.92 -9.48 -10.61
N SER A 77 4.75 -9.90 -11.08
CA SER A 77 4.43 -11.32 -11.21
C SER A 77 5.35 -12.03 -12.21
N ARG A 78 5.71 -11.38 -13.32
CA ARG A 78 6.66 -11.92 -14.31
C ARG A 78 8.04 -12.10 -13.71
N ILE A 79 8.54 -11.14 -12.90
CA ILE A 79 9.80 -11.28 -12.17
C ILE A 79 9.72 -12.45 -11.18
N ASN A 80 8.67 -12.50 -10.37
CA ASN A 80 8.47 -13.51 -9.32
C ASN A 80 8.37 -14.96 -9.85
N ASN A 81 8.01 -15.13 -11.12
CA ASN A 81 7.81 -16.43 -11.75
C ASN A 81 8.83 -16.76 -12.85
N SER A 82 9.96 -16.05 -12.90
CA SER A 82 11.01 -16.25 -13.91
C SER A 82 12.35 -16.55 -13.26
N ASP A 83 13.04 -17.56 -13.77
CA ASP A 83 14.45 -17.83 -13.45
C ASP A 83 15.44 -16.97 -14.28
N MET A 84 14.91 -16.23 -15.25
CA MET A 84 15.68 -15.38 -16.16
C MET A 84 15.47 -13.89 -15.81
N SER A 85 16.40 -13.05 -16.29
CA SER A 85 16.23 -11.60 -16.20
C SER A 85 15.01 -11.13 -16.99
N VAL A 86 14.15 -10.34 -16.36
CA VAL A 86 12.89 -9.82 -16.91
C VAL A 86 13.01 -8.32 -17.16
N LYS A 87 12.80 -7.90 -18.40
CA LYS A 87 12.65 -6.48 -18.71
C LYS A 87 11.29 -5.99 -18.21
N VAL A 88 11.32 -4.86 -17.55
CA VAL A 88 10.16 -4.23 -16.92
C VAL A 88 9.95 -2.81 -17.43
N SER A 89 8.80 -2.23 -17.12
CA SER A 89 8.50 -0.83 -17.39
C SER A 89 9.43 0.09 -16.57
N GLU A 90 9.58 1.32 -17.03
CA GLU A 90 10.36 2.33 -16.33
C GLU A 90 9.81 2.65 -14.94
N SER A 91 8.49 2.67 -14.79
CA SER A 91 7.83 2.87 -13.48
C SER A 91 8.15 1.73 -12.50
N THR A 92 8.08 0.48 -12.95
CA THR A 92 8.47 -0.69 -12.13
C THR A 92 9.93 -0.64 -11.74
N GLU A 93 10.82 -0.26 -12.65
CA GLU A 93 12.25 -0.14 -12.35
C GLU A 93 12.51 0.96 -11.31
N ARG A 94 11.84 2.13 -11.43
CA ARG A 94 11.92 3.21 -10.44
C ARG A 94 11.44 2.75 -9.06
N LEU A 95 10.28 2.06 -8.99
CA LEU A 95 9.78 1.50 -7.74
C LEU A 95 10.80 0.58 -7.08
N ILE A 96 11.33 -0.39 -7.83
CA ILE A 96 12.29 -1.37 -7.31
C ILE A 96 13.55 -0.67 -6.78
N LYS A 97 14.15 0.24 -7.56
CA LYS A 97 15.37 0.96 -7.15
C LYS A 97 15.13 1.80 -5.89
N ARG A 98 13.99 2.48 -5.79
CA ARG A 98 13.63 3.26 -4.60
C ARG A 98 13.39 2.35 -3.39
N ALA A 99 12.65 1.24 -3.54
CA ALA A 99 12.40 0.29 -2.47
C ALA A 99 13.71 -0.27 -1.91
N VAL A 100 14.63 -0.71 -2.77
CA VAL A 100 15.97 -1.17 -2.34
C VAL A 100 16.73 -0.10 -1.56
N SER A 101 16.66 1.15 -2.00
CA SER A 101 17.29 2.27 -1.28
C SER A 101 16.67 2.48 0.11
N LEU A 102 15.35 2.41 0.22
CA LEU A 102 14.63 2.54 1.49
C LEU A 102 14.91 1.35 2.42
N ASN A 103 14.90 0.12 1.90
CA ASN A 103 15.21 -1.08 2.67
C ASN A 103 16.61 -1.05 3.29
N LYS A 104 17.61 -0.55 2.56
CA LYS A 104 18.97 -0.37 3.10
C LYS A 104 19.04 0.62 4.25
N ARG A 105 18.19 1.64 4.24
CA ARG A 105 18.13 2.68 5.27
C ARG A 105 17.25 2.27 6.47
N TYR A 106 16.20 1.55 6.21
CA TYR A 106 15.16 1.15 7.17
C TYR A 106 14.85 -0.35 7.00
N PRO A 107 15.60 -1.24 7.65
CA PRO A 107 15.54 -2.69 7.41
C PRO A 107 14.38 -3.41 8.11
N GLN A 108 13.33 -2.70 8.51
CA GLN A 108 12.15 -3.27 9.17
C GLN A 108 11.22 -3.96 8.19
N THR A 109 11.20 -3.50 6.94
CA THR A 109 10.51 -4.14 5.82
C THR A 109 11.52 -4.40 4.71
N ASP A 110 11.20 -5.31 3.79
CA ASP A 110 12.00 -5.57 2.60
C ASP A 110 11.10 -5.97 1.44
N CYS A 111 11.34 -5.36 0.27
CA CYS A 111 10.55 -5.65 -0.92
C CYS A 111 10.74 -7.08 -1.46
N THR A 112 11.74 -7.82 -0.97
CA THR A 112 11.96 -9.24 -1.30
C THR A 112 11.24 -10.22 -0.36
N SER A 113 10.38 -9.73 0.53
CA SER A 113 9.63 -10.53 1.51
C SER A 113 8.43 -11.31 0.94
N GLY A 114 8.21 -11.27 -0.37
CA GLY A 114 7.02 -11.86 -1.02
C GLY A 114 6.84 -13.35 -0.70
N ARG A 115 7.94 -14.13 -0.56
CA ARG A 115 7.84 -15.55 -0.20
C ARG A 115 7.27 -15.76 1.21
N LEU A 116 7.63 -14.92 2.17
CA LEU A 116 7.08 -14.97 3.52
C LEU A 116 5.59 -14.59 3.52
N ILE A 117 5.22 -13.56 2.75
CA ILE A 117 3.83 -13.10 2.60
C ILE A 117 2.97 -14.20 1.97
N ASP A 118 3.45 -14.82 0.87
CA ASP A 118 2.77 -15.95 0.21
C ASP A 118 2.61 -17.15 1.16
N LEU A 119 3.62 -17.42 2.01
CA LEU A 119 3.61 -18.53 2.95
C LEU A 119 2.49 -18.41 3.98
N TRP A 120 2.29 -17.22 4.55
CA TRP A 120 1.22 -16.95 5.52
C TRP A 120 -0.15 -16.78 4.86
N ASN A 121 -0.18 -16.26 3.65
CA ASN A 121 -1.38 -16.03 2.85
C ASN A 121 -2.50 -15.30 3.59
N VAL A 122 -2.16 -14.30 4.42
CA VAL A 122 -3.08 -13.63 5.36
C VAL A 122 -4.33 -13.07 4.66
N THR A 123 -4.16 -12.55 3.44
CA THR A 123 -5.24 -11.92 2.67
C THR A 123 -5.85 -12.83 1.61
N GLY A 124 -5.37 -14.07 1.49
CA GLY A 124 -5.87 -15.03 0.51
C GLY A 124 -7.02 -15.89 1.04
N ASP A 125 -7.47 -16.82 0.19
CA ASP A 125 -8.63 -17.66 0.49
C ASP A 125 -8.36 -18.73 1.58
N ASP A 126 -7.09 -19.10 1.79
CA ASP A 126 -6.70 -20.13 2.78
C ASP A 126 -5.48 -19.64 3.59
N PRO A 127 -5.69 -18.72 4.55
CA PRO A 127 -4.62 -18.27 5.43
C PRO A 127 -4.20 -19.37 6.40
N LYS A 128 -2.89 -19.51 6.62
CA LYS A 128 -2.33 -20.53 7.51
C LYS A 128 -1.32 -19.95 8.51
N ILE A 129 -1.12 -20.68 9.60
CA ILE A 129 0.03 -20.50 10.48
C ILE A 129 1.08 -21.50 10.01
N PRO A 130 2.18 -21.05 9.37
CA PRO A 130 3.23 -21.96 8.91
C PRO A 130 3.99 -22.55 10.10
N ASP A 131 4.69 -23.66 9.86
CA ASP A 131 5.62 -24.18 10.86
C ASP A 131 6.94 -23.37 10.87
N THR A 132 7.72 -23.55 11.94
CA THR A 132 8.95 -22.77 12.17
C THR A 132 9.97 -22.99 11.05
N GLU A 133 10.07 -24.20 10.52
CA GLU A 133 11.04 -24.55 9.47
C GLU A 133 10.69 -23.87 8.14
N GLU A 134 9.39 -23.80 7.80
CA GLU A 134 8.88 -23.05 6.64
C GLU A 134 9.21 -21.55 6.76
N ILE A 135 8.97 -20.96 7.96
CA ILE A 135 9.26 -19.54 8.24
C ILE A 135 10.76 -19.27 8.10
N GLU A 136 11.61 -20.06 8.73
CA GLU A 136 13.08 -19.92 8.63
C GLU A 136 13.58 -20.05 7.19
N ALA A 137 13.00 -20.95 6.40
CA ALA A 137 13.32 -21.09 5.00
C ALA A 137 12.91 -19.86 4.18
N ALA A 138 11.74 -19.26 4.47
CA ALA A 138 11.28 -18.03 3.81
C ALA A 138 12.15 -16.83 4.20
N LEU A 139 12.52 -16.67 5.47
CA LEU A 139 13.39 -15.58 5.93
C LEU A 139 14.76 -15.56 5.23
N LYS A 140 15.33 -16.72 4.91
CA LYS A 140 16.62 -16.82 4.19
C LYS A 140 16.56 -16.29 2.75
N THR A 141 15.38 -16.09 2.19
CA THR A 141 15.21 -15.56 0.83
C THR A 141 15.09 -14.03 0.81
N ILE A 142 14.99 -13.37 1.97
CA ILE A 142 14.81 -11.93 2.09
C ILE A 142 16.17 -11.24 2.05
N GLY A 143 16.26 -10.17 1.29
CA GLY A 143 17.43 -9.31 1.17
C GLY A 143 17.70 -8.90 -0.28
N SER A 144 18.12 -7.66 -0.47
CA SER A 144 18.41 -7.09 -1.79
C SER A 144 19.59 -7.78 -2.51
N GLU A 145 20.43 -8.54 -1.80
CA GLU A 145 21.49 -9.39 -2.35
C GLU A 145 20.94 -10.56 -3.19
N ASN A 146 19.67 -10.93 -2.98
CA ASN A 146 18.96 -11.95 -3.76
C ASN A 146 18.31 -11.37 -5.03
N MET A 147 18.65 -10.13 -5.40
CA MET A 147 18.12 -9.45 -6.58
C MET A 147 19.23 -8.83 -7.41
N ILE A 148 19.27 -9.17 -8.69
CA ILE A 148 20.20 -8.60 -9.68
C ILE A 148 19.43 -7.58 -10.51
N ILE A 149 19.89 -6.33 -10.47
CA ILE A 149 19.38 -5.21 -11.31
C ILE A 149 20.46 -4.90 -12.34
N SER A 150 20.15 -5.02 -13.63
CA SER A 150 21.08 -4.79 -14.73
C SER A 150 20.36 -4.20 -15.95
N ASP A 151 21.10 -3.81 -16.98
CA ASP A 151 20.52 -3.37 -18.26
C ASP A 151 19.69 -4.47 -18.95
N GLY A 152 19.92 -5.74 -18.58
CA GLY A 152 19.13 -6.89 -19.03
C GLY A 152 17.77 -7.02 -18.36
N GLY A 153 17.50 -6.27 -17.30
CA GLY A 153 16.31 -6.31 -16.48
C GLY A 153 16.57 -6.74 -15.04
N ILE A 154 15.54 -7.28 -14.40
CA ILE A 154 15.54 -7.72 -13.00
C ILE A 154 15.49 -9.25 -12.95
N LYS A 155 16.35 -9.84 -12.11
CA LYS A 155 16.36 -11.28 -11.83
C LYS A 155 16.38 -11.50 -10.32
N LEU A 156 15.61 -12.47 -9.84
CA LEU A 156 15.65 -12.92 -8.45
C LEU A 156 16.45 -14.21 -8.35
N GLU A 157 17.11 -14.39 -7.21
CA GLU A 157 17.90 -15.57 -6.87
C GLU A 157 17.44 -16.15 -5.52
N ASN A 158 17.90 -17.35 -5.19
CA ASN A 158 17.65 -18.02 -3.92
C ASN A 158 16.16 -18.15 -3.52
N GLY A 159 15.24 -18.10 -4.49
CA GLY A 159 13.81 -18.20 -4.24
C GLY A 159 13.19 -16.96 -3.63
N ALA A 160 13.85 -15.80 -3.73
CA ALA A 160 13.26 -14.51 -3.35
C ALA A 160 12.03 -14.21 -4.20
N LYS A 161 11.10 -13.44 -3.64
CA LYS A 161 9.93 -12.90 -4.34
C LYS A 161 9.69 -11.46 -3.94
N LEU A 162 9.30 -10.65 -4.91
CA LEU A 162 8.96 -9.25 -4.69
C LEU A 162 7.53 -9.08 -4.19
N ASN A 163 7.36 -8.20 -3.21
CA ASN A 163 6.09 -7.66 -2.79
C ASN A 163 6.29 -6.22 -2.31
N PHE A 164 5.44 -5.32 -2.76
CA PHE A 164 5.54 -3.88 -2.47
C PHE A 164 4.37 -3.37 -1.62
N GLY A 165 3.69 -4.24 -0.87
CA GLY A 165 2.54 -3.88 -0.03
C GLY A 165 2.81 -2.74 0.96
N SER A 166 4.07 -2.55 1.37
CA SER A 166 4.48 -1.47 2.30
C SER A 166 4.74 -0.12 1.63
N CYS A 167 4.70 -0.01 0.28
CA CYS A 167 5.10 1.24 -0.38
C CYS A 167 4.48 1.47 -1.77
N ALA A 168 3.80 0.49 -2.35
CA ALA A 168 3.26 0.61 -3.71
C ALA A 168 2.18 1.68 -3.84
N LYS A 169 1.33 1.85 -2.83
CA LYS A 169 0.29 2.89 -2.83
C LYS A 169 0.90 4.28 -2.78
N GLY A 170 1.87 4.47 -1.90
CA GLY A 170 2.60 5.74 -1.81
C GLY A 170 3.38 6.06 -3.10
N PHE A 171 4.00 5.06 -3.73
CA PHE A 171 4.63 5.21 -5.02
C PHE A 171 3.63 5.61 -6.12
N ALA A 172 2.46 4.97 -6.15
CA ALA A 172 1.43 5.33 -7.12
C ALA A 172 0.91 6.77 -6.92
N LEU A 173 0.83 7.25 -5.67
CA LEU A 173 0.52 8.65 -5.38
C LEU A 173 1.63 9.60 -5.85
N ASP A 174 2.92 9.23 -5.76
CA ASP A 174 4.02 10.00 -6.33
C ASP A 174 3.89 10.12 -7.86
N GLU A 175 3.57 9.02 -8.55
CA GLU A 175 3.38 9.01 -10.00
C GLU A 175 2.17 9.87 -10.43
N VAL A 176 1.06 9.79 -9.68
CA VAL A 176 -0.10 10.67 -9.90
C VAL A 176 0.26 12.13 -9.65
N ARG A 177 1.04 12.44 -8.62
CA ARG A 177 1.52 13.80 -8.38
C ARG A 177 2.35 14.31 -9.54
N MET A 178 3.26 13.51 -10.09
CA MET A 178 4.05 13.89 -11.26
C MET A 178 3.16 14.21 -12.48
N LEU A 179 2.07 13.45 -12.69
CA LEU A 179 1.08 13.76 -13.71
C LEU A 179 0.41 15.10 -13.44
N LEU A 180 -0.05 15.35 -12.21
CA LEU A 180 -0.70 16.61 -11.82
C LEU A 180 0.20 17.82 -12.00
N ASP A 181 1.49 17.70 -11.61
CA ASP A 181 2.52 18.74 -11.82
C ASP A 181 2.71 19.04 -13.32
N ASN A 182 2.86 18.02 -14.16
CA ASN A 182 3.05 18.15 -15.61
C ASN A 182 1.83 18.75 -16.33
N LYS A 183 0.63 18.55 -15.78
CA LYS A 183 -0.64 19.07 -16.34
C LYS A 183 -1.06 20.41 -15.72
N ASN A 184 -0.27 20.98 -14.81
CA ASN A 184 -0.58 22.19 -14.07
C ASN A 184 -1.95 22.11 -13.36
N ALA A 185 -2.22 20.99 -12.69
CA ALA A 185 -3.43 20.85 -11.90
C ALA A 185 -3.42 21.87 -10.73
N GLU A 186 -4.59 22.38 -10.37
CA GLU A 186 -4.70 23.36 -9.29
C GLU A 186 -4.97 22.69 -7.94
N TYR A 187 -5.69 21.57 -7.99
CA TYR A 187 -6.19 20.87 -6.82
C TYR A 187 -6.40 19.39 -7.14
N ALA A 188 -6.05 18.53 -6.19
CA ALA A 188 -6.52 17.15 -6.20
C ALA A 188 -6.59 16.56 -4.79
N VAL A 189 -7.51 15.61 -4.61
CA VAL A 189 -7.50 14.62 -3.52
C VAL A 189 -7.56 13.25 -4.18
N VAL A 190 -6.49 12.47 -3.95
CA VAL A 190 -6.41 11.09 -4.44
C VAL A 190 -6.17 10.19 -3.23
N SER A 191 -7.00 9.17 -3.04
CA SER A 191 -6.91 8.26 -1.91
C SER A 191 -6.94 6.81 -2.35
N PHE A 192 -6.07 6.00 -1.77
CA PHE A 192 -6.00 4.54 -1.87
C PHE A 192 -6.28 3.90 -0.51
N GLY A 193 -7.46 4.16 0.02
CA GLY A 193 -7.80 3.73 1.38
C GLY A 193 -6.94 4.45 2.42
N SER A 194 -5.98 3.77 3.01
CA SER A 194 -5.11 4.29 4.07
C SER A 194 -4.00 5.23 3.60
N SER A 195 -3.78 5.40 2.28
CA SER A 195 -2.76 6.29 1.72
C SER A 195 -3.39 7.34 0.82
N SER A 196 -3.01 8.61 0.98
CA SER A 196 -3.66 9.73 0.28
C SER A 196 -2.67 10.82 -0.14
N LEU A 197 -2.98 11.48 -1.25
CA LEU A 197 -2.36 12.70 -1.74
C LEU A 197 -3.37 13.85 -1.62
N LEU A 198 -2.99 14.89 -0.91
CA LEU A 198 -3.63 16.20 -0.91
C LEU A 198 -2.76 17.14 -1.74
N TYR A 199 -3.23 17.58 -2.89
CA TYR A 199 -2.42 18.32 -3.86
C TYR A 199 -2.97 19.74 -4.10
N GLY A 200 -2.07 20.70 -4.15
CA GLY A 200 -2.40 22.10 -4.44
C GLY A 200 -3.18 22.76 -3.31
N ARG A 201 -4.23 23.50 -3.66
CA ARG A 201 -5.12 24.19 -2.71
C ARG A 201 -6.56 23.96 -3.08
N LYS A 202 -7.44 23.88 -2.08
CA LYS A 202 -8.86 23.84 -2.34
C LYS A 202 -9.34 25.10 -3.10
N PRO A 203 -10.37 24.99 -3.96
CA PRO A 203 -10.87 26.10 -4.76
C PRO A 203 -11.30 27.33 -3.95
N ASP A 204 -11.72 27.11 -2.69
CA ASP A 204 -12.08 28.18 -1.75
C ASP A 204 -10.88 28.82 -1.02
N GLY A 205 -9.66 28.36 -1.33
CA GLY A 205 -8.41 28.84 -0.74
C GLY A 205 -8.14 28.34 0.68
N THR A 206 -9.01 27.50 1.27
CA THR A 206 -8.80 26.92 2.60
C THR A 206 -7.83 25.73 2.57
N ASN A 207 -7.33 25.35 3.73
CA ASN A 207 -6.54 24.14 3.90
C ASN A 207 -7.42 22.87 3.76
N PHE A 208 -6.76 21.73 3.60
CA PHE A 208 -7.41 20.42 3.66
C PHE A 208 -7.75 20.10 5.12
N SER A 209 -8.97 19.67 5.38
CA SER A 209 -9.35 19.05 6.66
C SER A 209 -9.20 17.54 6.52
N THR A 210 -8.53 16.93 7.46
CA THR A 210 -8.18 15.50 7.45
C THR A 210 -8.48 14.88 8.79
N ASP A 211 -9.12 13.71 8.75
CA ASP A 211 -9.41 12.90 9.94
C ASP A 211 -8.57 11.62 9.90
N ILE A 212 -8.01 11.26 11.05
CA ILE A 212 -7.47 9.92 11.30
C ILE A 212 -8.54 9.17 12.08
N GLU A 213 -9.04 8.08 11.49
CA GLU A 213 -10.11 7.30 12.11
C GLU A 213 -9.64 6.47 13.30
N THR A 214 -10.55 6.24 14.25
CA THR A 214 -10.31 5.27 15.31
C THR A 214 -10.26 3.84 14.74
N PRO A 215 -9.38 2.97 15.29
CA PRO A 215 -9.19 1.61 14.76
C PRO A 215 -10.34 0.64 15.08
N ASP A 216 -11.39 1.12 15.78
CA ASP A 216 -12.54 0.30 16.20
C ASP A 216 -13.60 0.10 15.11
N GLY A 217 -13.40 0.69 13.93
CA GLY A 217 -14.34 0.60 12.81
C GLY A 217 -15.62 1.43 12.99
N SER A 218 -15.68 2.31 13.99
CA SER A 218 -16.84 3.18 14.23
C SER A 218 -16.97 4.31 13.21
N GLY A 219 -15.88 4.61 12.47
CA GLY A 219 -15.79 5.79 11.60
C GLY A 219 -15.64 7.10 12.36
N ALA A 220 -15.40 7.05 13.69
CA ALA A 220 -15.13 8.24 14.46
C ALA A 220 -13.70 8.74 14.22
N ALA A 221 -13.48 10.05 14.25
CA ALA A 221 -12.16 10.62 14.18
C ALA A 221 -11.43 10.51 15.52
N ALA A 222 -10.25 9.87 15.53
CA ALA A 222 -9.33 9.90 16.66
C ALA A 222 -8.60 11.23 16.73
N LEU A 223 -8.32 11.83 15.57
CA LEU A 223 -7.66 13.12 15.43
C LEU A 223 -8.15 13.80 14.17
N SER A 224 -8.49 15.10 14.28
CA SER A 224 -8.80 15.97 13.15
C SER A 224 -7.78 17.10 13.09
N PHE A 225 -7.28 17.42 11.89
CA PHE A 225 -6.32 18.50 11.69
C PHE A 225 -6.46 19.13 10.31
N GLU A 226 -5.92 20.35 10.18
CA GLU A 226 -5.80 21.02 8.89
C GLU A 226 -4.37 20.96 8.38
N THR A 227 -4.22 20.75 7.07
CA THR A 227 -2.92 20.70 6.41
C THR A 227 -2.96 21.32 5.02
N GLY A 228 -1.80 21.73 4.53
CA GLY A 228 -1.60 22.07 3.11
C GLY A 228 -1.41 20.81 2.26
N GLN A 229 -0.75 20.99 1.11
CA GLN A 229 -0.37 19.88 0.24
C GLN A 229 0.53 18.89 0.98
N CYS A 230 0.19 17.60 0.97
CA CYS A 230 0.98 16.54 1.59
C CYS A 230 0.55 15.15 1.12
N PHE A 231 1.36 14.17 1.47
CA PHE A 231 1.00 12.75 1.47
C PHE A 231 0.74 12.29 2.89
N ILE A 232 -0.24 11.42 3.05
CA ILE A 232 -0.62 10.83 4.34
C ILE A 232 -0.74 9.34 4.14
N SER A 233 -0.08 8.55 4.97
CA SER A 233 -0.22 7.08 4.92
C SER A 233 -0.34 6.52 6.33
N THR A 234 -1.29 5.59 6.50
CA THR A 234 -1.55 4.90 7.76
C THR A 234 -1.33 3.40 7.60
N SER A 235 -0.63 2.80 8.55
CA SER A 235 -0.47 1.35 8.67
C SER A 235 -1.02 0.87 10.01
N GLY A 236 -1.81 -0.21 9.99
CA GLY A 236 -2.39 -0.81 11.18
C GLY A 236 -2.70 -2.29 11.01
N GLY A 237 -2.47 -3.07 12.06
CA GLY A 237 -2.69 -4.52 12.05
C GLY A 237 -4.16 -4.93 11.94
N TYR A 238 -5.09 -4.02 12.19
CA TYR A 238 -6.53 -4.25 12.11
C TYR A 238 -7.10 -4.15 10.68
N GLU A 239 -6.34 -3.62 9.72
CA GLU A 239 -6.83 -3.44 8.34
C GLU A 239 -7.05 -4.77 7.63
N ARG A 240 -6.09 -5.69 7.76
CA ARG A 240 -6.13 -7.01 7.12
C ARG A 240 -5.52 -8.05 8.06
N PHE A 241 -6.32 -9.03 8.47
CA PHE A 241 -5.90 -10.11 9.35
C PHE A 241 -6.80 -11.33 9.18
N PHE A 242 -6.34 -12.47 9.64
CA PHE A 242 -7.21 -13.63 9.89
C PHE A 242 -7.16 -14.01 11.37
N THR A 243 -8.21 -14.66 11.83
CA THR A 243 -8.31 -15.12 13.23
C THR A 243 -8.20 -16.63 13.30
N ARG A 244 -7.28 -17.12 14.13
CA ARG A 244 -7.20 -18.56 14.43
C ARG A 244 -6.93 -18.77 15.93
N ASN A 245 -7.73 -19.67 16.55
CA ASN A 245 -7.64 -19.97 17.98
C ASN A 245 -7.78 -18.72 18.88
N GLY A 246 -8.62 -17.77 18.50
CA GLY A 246 -8.85 -16.52 19.24
C GLY A 246 -7.75 -15.47 19.14
N LYS A 247 -6.71 -15.71 18.31
CA LYS A 247 -5.62 -14.77 18.03
C LYS A 247 -5.74 -14.24 16.61
N ASN A 248 -5.52 -12.92 16.45
CA ASN A 248 -5.45 -12.25 15.15
C ASN A 248 -4.02 -12.27 14.60
N TYR A 249 -3.89 -12.58 13.33
CA TYR A 249 -2.63 -12.58 12.60
C TYR A 249 -2.71 -11.55 11.48
N SER A 250 -2.01 -10.44 11.63
CA SER A 250 -2.06 -9.32 10.68
C SER A 250 -1.18 -9.58 9.44
N HIS A 251 -1.39 -8.78 8.41
CA HIS A 251 -0.62 -8.80 7.16
C HIS A 251 0.74 -8.07 7.24
N ILE A 252 1.04 -7.40 8.37
CA ILE A 252 2.32 -6.71 8.59
C ILE A 252 3.24 -7.65 9.35
N PHE A 253 4.42 -7.95 8.79
CA PHE A 253 5.36 -8.93 9.33
C PHE A 253 6.59 -8.29 9.94
N ASP A 254 7.02 -8.82 11.08
CA ASP A 254 8.35 -8.60 11.62
C ASP A 254 9.35 -9.54 10.94
N LEU A 255 10.21 -8.99 10.10
CA LEU A 255 11.20 -9.78 9.34
C LEU A 255 12.33 -10.39 10.19
N LYS A 256 12.42 -10.03 11.49
CA LYS A 256 13.34 -10.70 12.40
C LYS A 256 12.84 -12.05 12.85
N THR A 257 11.53 -12.17 13.02
CA THR A 257 10.87 -13.38 13.51
C THR A 257 10.14 -14.15 12.43
N GLY A 258 9.73 -13.48 11.34
CA GLY A 258 8.89 -14.02 10.28
C GLY A 258 7.42 -14.19 10.67
N TYR A 259 7.02 -13.69 11.85
CA TYR A 259 5.65 -13.67 12.31
C TYR A 259 4.98 -12.31 12.05
N PRO A 260 3.63 -12.27 11.98
CA PRO A 260 2.91 -11.01 12.05
C PRO A 260 3.35 -10.15 13.24
N ALA A 261 3.54 -8.86 12.99
CA ALA A 261 3.91 -7.91 14.01
C ALA A 261 2.81 -7.78 15.07
N GLU A 262 3.16 -7.99 16.34
CA GLU A 262 2.25 -7.86 17.48
C GLU A 262 2.60 -6.57 18.21
N SER A 263 1.78 -5.53 18.08
CA SER A 263 1.99 -4.22 18.71
C SER A 263 0.81 -3.84 19.58
N ASP A 264 1.08 -3.17 20.71
CA ASP A 264 0.07 -2.48 21.51
C ASP A 264 -0.41 -1.19 20.84
N ILE A 265 0.24 -0.79 19.73
CA ILE A 265 -0.14 0.37 18.93
C ILE A 265 -1.11 -0.09 17.85
N ALA A 266 -2.27 0.55 17.79
CA ALA A 266 -3.30 0.20 16.83
C ALA A 266 -2.90 0.58 15.39
N SER A 267 -2.37 1.79 15.19
CA SER A 267 -1.92 2.28 13.88
C SER A 267 -0.85 3.35 14.00
N VAL A 268 -0.15 3.58 12.89
CA VAL A 268 0.82 4.66 12.72
C VAL A 268 0.46 5.44 11.46
N THR A 269 0.32 6.76 11.60
CA THR A 269 0.13 7.67 10.46
C THR A 269 1.38 8.50 10.26
N VAL A 270 1.88 8.52 9.03
CA VAL A 270 3.03 9.34 8.61
C VAL A 270 2.57 10.35 7.58
N ILE A 271 2.98 11.61 7.77
CA ILE A 271 2.72 12.72 6.86
C ILE A 271 4.04 13.19 6.27
N THR A 272 4.11 13.32 4.96
CA THR A 272 5.26 13.89 4.25
C THR A 272 4.81 14.97 3.27
N GLU A 273 5.63 15.99 3.07
CA GLU A 273 5.27 17.07 2.12
C GLU A 273 5.46 16.66 0.66
N ASN A 274 6.48 15.83 0.37
CA ASN A 274 6.96 15.65 -0.99
C ASN A 274 7.27 14.21 -1.40
N ASP A 275 6.94 13.21 -0.60
CA ASP A 275 7.34 11.82 -0.85
C ASP A 275 6.27 10.84 -0.36
N GLY A 276 5.40 10.41 -1.26
CA GLY A 276 4.31 9.48 -0.97
C GLY A 276 4.82 8.07 -0.66
N MET A 277 5.81 7.60 -1.43
CA MET A 277 6.41 6.30 -1.18
C MET A 277 7.08 6.23 0.19
N LEU A 278 7.75 7.31 0.61
CA LEU A 278 8.37 7.38 1.94
C LEU A 278 7.33 7.38 3.06
N SER A 279 6.21 8.11 2.91
CA SER A 279 5.16 8.11 3.94
C SER A 279 4.55 6.72 4.13
N ASP A 280 4.25 6.02 3.05
CA ASP A 280 3.67 4.67 3.05
C ASP A 280 4.66 3.66 3.66
N PHE A 281 5.91 3.71 3.22
CA PHE A 281 6.99 2.86 3.72
C PHE A 281 7.27 3.07 5.22
N LEU A 282 7.39 4.33 5.66
CA LEU A 282 7.71 4.65 7.05
C LEU A 282 6.56 4.32 8.00
N SER A 283 5.29 4.45 7.60
CA SER A 283 4.17 4.07 8.45
C SER A 283 4.26 2.58 8.85
N THR A 284 4.62 1.72 7.89
CA THR A 284 4.84 0.28 8.14
C THR A 284 6.10 0.04 8.98
N CYS A 285 7.22 0.69 8.65
CA CYS A 285 8.47 0.53 9.42
C CYS A 285 8.31 0.94 10.88
N ILE A 286 7.66 2.07 11.14
CA ILE A 286 7.47 2.59 12.51
C ILE A 286 6.50 1.67 13.26
N TYR A 287 5.43 1.19 12.62
CA TYR A 287 4.51 0.23 13.22
C TYR A 287 5.26 -1.03 13.71
N ILE A 288 6.18 -1.56 12.92
CA ILE A 288 7.02 -2.71 13.30
C ILE A 288 8.04 -2.32 14.39
N CYS A 289 8.70 -1.14 14.30
CA CYS A 289 9.72 -0.71 15.25
C CYS A 289 9.18 -0.55 16.66
N LEU A 290 7.97 -0.05 16.81
CA LEU A 290 7.37 0.26 18.11
C LEU A 290 7.08 -1.00 18.95
N LEU A 291 7.11 -2.21 18.34
CA LEU A 291 7.13 -3.48 19.06
C LEU A 291 8.29 -3.59 20.06
N TYR A 292 9.45 -3.00 19.72
CA TYR A 292 10.68 -3.15 20.48
C TYR A 292 10.95 -1.99 21.45
N THR A 293 10.13 -0.94 21.40
CA THR A 293 10.32 0.28 22.20
C THR A 293 9.24 0.49 23.25
N SER A 294 8.11 -0.23 23.17
CA SER A 294 7.10 -0.22 24.22
C SER A 294 7.62 -0.98 25.43
N PRO A 295 7.70 -0.37 26.64
CA PRO A 295 8.04 -1.13 27.82
C PRO A 295 6.93 -2.18 28.03
N SER A 296 7.33 -3.45 28.05
CA SER A 296 6.45 -4.53 28.49
C SER A 296 5.92 -4.21 29.89
N PRO A 297 4.62 -4.35 30.16
CA PRO A 297 4.05 -4.09 31.47
C PRO A 297 4.65 -4.98 32.57
#